data_38741184824697e2267941f7f9870921
#
_entry.id   38741184824697e2267941f7f9870921
#
_cell.length_a   1.000
_cell.length_b   1.000
_cell.length_c   1.000
_cell.angle_alpha   90.00
_cell.angle_beta   90.00
_cell.angle_gamma   90.00
#
_symmetry.space_group_name_H-M   'P 1'
#
loop_
_entity.id
_entity.type
_entity.pdbx_description
1 polymer ?
#
loop_
_entity_poly.entity_id
_entity_poly.type
_entity_poly.pdbx_seq_one_letter_code
_entity_poly.pdbx_strand_id
1 'polypeptide(L)'
;MKISNARVYRNGRFERSSVEFSDKISAFDVEGGVDAHGAYLVPGFIDIHTHGAIGYDASDCRADEVPALAGYYAAHGVTSFCFTTMTIGEDALAQAMRNIRGYERQGAQAKCAGVHLEGPFVSYKKRGAQKAENIRMPDLDLFYRMSELSGGKLKIITMAPELDGAVEFIREASKVCAVSLGHTTADYATAMAGFEAGATQATHLFNAMQPLHHREPGLIGAALMAGAEVELICDGLHIHPAVINAVYRMFGKKMIIISDSLRCAGLCDGNYDLAGQPIVVKNGRATLLDGTLAGSSSNLLQELKNVVSYGIPLEDAVYAMTVAPAKAINSFGEIGSLEVGKCADMLLLDEELNLK
;
A
#
# COMPACT_ATOMS: atom_id res chain seq x y z
N MET A 1 -19.51 7.67 21.06
CA MET A 1 -18.32 7.96 21.90
C MET A 1 -17.86 9.39 21.59
N LYS A 2 -17.11 10.00 22.53
CA LYS A 2 -16.52 11.35 22.31
C LYS A 2 -15.08 11.35 22.75
N ILE A 3 -14.22 12.01 21.98
CA ILE A 3 -12.83 12.32 22.32
C ILE A 3 -12.70 13.84 22.35
N SER A 4 -12.14 14.39 23.41
CA SER A 4 -11.94 15.84 23.58
C SER A 4 -10.45 16.19 23.70
N ASN A 5 -10.12 17.48 23.55
CA ASN A 5 -8.77 18.00 23.72
C ASN A 5 -7.71 17.26 22.88
N ALA A 6 -8.04 16.92 21.63
CA ALA A 6 -7.12 16.32 20.67
C ALA A 6 -6.58 17.35 19.67
N ARG A 7 -5.40 17.09 19.12
CA ARG A 7 -4.91 17.72 17.89
C ARG A 7 -5.44 16.88 16.72
N VAL A 8 -6.57 17.29 16.17
CA VAL A 8 -7.30 16.56 15.13
C VAL A 8 -6.76 16.92 13.75
N TYR A 9 -6.37 15.93 12.96
CA TYR A 9 -5.93 16.13 11.59
C TYR A 9 -7.13 16.35 10.66
N ARG A 10 -7.30 17.58 10.18
CA ARG A 10 -8.36 17.99 9.27
C ARG A 10 -7.82 18.94 8.21
N ASN A 11 -8.27 18.81 6.97
CA ASN A 11 -7.91 19.70 5.86
C ASN A 11 -6.37 19.88 5.68
N GLY A 12 -5.59 18.83 5.98
CA GLY A 12 -4.13 18.84 5.81
C GLY A 12 -3.36 19.53 6.94
N ARG A 13 -3.97 19.78 8.09
CA ARG A 13 -3.32 20.40 9.27
C ARG A 13 -3.91 19.87 10.58
N PHE A 14 -3.20 20.12 11.67
CA PHE A 14 -3.68 19.80 13.00
C PHE A 14 -4.38 20.99 13.64
N GLU A 15 -5.59 20.77 14.16
CA GLU A 15 -6.40 21.77 14.89
C GLU A 15 -6.85 21.19 16.23
N ARG A 16 -6.86 21.98 17.31
CA ARG A 16 -7.47 21.54 18.57
C ARG A 16 -8.98 21.43 18.39
N SER A 17 -9.50 20.24 18.64
CA SER A 17 -10.92 19.95 18.50
C SER A 17 -11.34 18.76 19.35
N SER A 18 -12.60 18.47 19.36
CA SER A 18 -13.23 17.24 19.87
C SER A 18 -14.02 16.55 18.76
N VAL A 19 -14.20 15.25 18.88
CA VAL A 19 -14.89 14.42 17.88
C VAL A 19 -15.92 13.56 18.56
N GLU A 20 -17.17 13.56 18.03
CA GLU A 20 -18.21 12.61 18.40
C GLU A 20 -18.39 11.57 17.28
N PHE A 21 -18.48 10.29 17.66
CA PHE A 21 -18.56 9.19 16.73
C PHE A 21 -19.24 7.95 17.31
N SER A 22 -19.73 7.11 16.42
CA SER A 22 -20.06 5.69 16.62
C SER A 22 -19.29 4.88 15.57
N ASP A 23 -19.96 4.21 14.65
CA ASP A 23 -19.32 3.60 13.46
C ASP A 23 -18.89 4.67 12.45
N LYS A 24 -19.53 5.84 12.52
CA LYS A 24 -19.23 7.01 11.70
C LYS A 24 -19.00 8.25 12.57
N ILE A 25 -18.23 9.19 12.05
CA ILE A 25 -18.04 10.49 12.66
C ILE A 25 -19.35 11.28 12.54
N SER A 26 -19.88 11.78 13.67
CA SER A 26 -21.15 12.49 13.73
C SER A 26 -20.99 14.01 13.89
N ALA A 27 -20.00 14.47 14.67
CA ALA A 27 -19.78 15.89 14.90
C ALA A 27 -18.35 16.19 15.35
N PHE A 28 -17.97 17.46 15.22
CA PHE A 28 -16.75 18.05 15.79
C PHE A 28 -17.12 19.16 16.76
N ASP A 29 -16.13 19.62 17.54
CA ASP A 29 -16.22 20.72 18.48
C ASP A 29 -17.36 20.55 19.52
N VAL A 30 -17.51 19.29 19.99
CA VAL A 30 -18.51 18.88 20.96
C VAL A 30 -17.97 18.96 22.39
N GLU A 31 -18.86 19.18 23.37
CA GLU A 31 -18.50 19.19 24.77
C GLU A 31 -18.40 17.78 25.38
N GLY A 32 -17.48 17.61 26.32
CA GLY A 32 -17.28 16.38 27.08
C GLY A 32 -16.54 15.29 26.30
N GLY A 33 -16.48 14.09 26.89
CA GLY A 33 -15.80 12.94 26.32
C GLY A 33 -14.49 12.57 27.05
N VAL A 34 -13.77 11.61 26.49
CA VAL A 34 -12.44 11.19 27.00
C VAL A 34 -11.42 12.24 26.61
N ASP A 35 -10.68 12.76 27.58
CA ASP A 35 -9.63 13.74 27.33
C ASP A 35 -8.42 13.07 26.67
N ALA A 36 -8.08 13.48 25.47
CA ALA A 36 -6.91 13.01 24.73
C ALA A 36 -5.58 13.64 25.21
N HIS A 37 -5.64 14.59 26.13
CA HIS A 37 -4.46 15.30 26.67
C HIS A 37 -3.56 15.90 25.59
N GLY A 38 -4.13 16.44 24.52
CA GLY A 38 -3.40 17.05 23.42
C GLY A 38 -2.74 16.07 22.45
N ALA A 39 -3.03 14.78 22.54
CA ALA A 39 -2.55 13.77 21.60
C ALA A 39 -3.03 14.06 20.15
N TYR A 40 -2.33 13.52 19.17
CA TYR A 40 -2.73 13.60 17.76
C TYR A 40 -3.87 12.62 17.46
N LEU A 41 -4.93 13.11 16.89
CA LEU A 41 -6.02 12.29 16.35
C LEU A 41 -5.96 12.35 14.82
N VAL A 42 -5.61 11.23 14.21
CA VAL A 42 -5.42 11.10 12.77
C VAL A 42 -6.38 10.07 12.17
N PRO A 43 -6.71 10.14 10.86
CA PRO A 43 -7.39 9.02 10.19
C PRO A 43 -6.56 7.75 10.34
N GLY A 44 -7.22 6.61 10.37
CA GLY A 44 -6.52 5.32 10.33
C GLY A 44 -5.69 5.17 9.07
N PHE A 45 -4.52 4.55 9.17
CA PHE A 45 -3.63 4.33 8.03
C PHE A 45 -4.25 3.34 7.05
N ILE A 46 -3.93 3.53 5.78
CA ILE A 46 -4.41 2.69 4.67
C ILE A 46 -3.18 2.15 3.95
N ASP A 47 -2.98 0.84 4.05
CA ASP A 47 -1.89 0.16 3.35
C ASP A 47 -2.42 -0.48 2.07
N ILE A 48 -2.08 0.12 0.93
CA ILE A 48 -2.57 -0.37 -0.38
C ILE A 48 -1.63 -1.39 -1.03
N HIS A 49 -0.48 -1.67 -0.39
CA HIS A 49 0.49 -2.64 -0.86
C HIS A 49 1.14 -3.37 0.33
N THR A 50 0.59 -4.52 0.68
CA THR A 50 1.08 -5.36 1.79
C THR A 50 0.79 -6.83 1.49
N HIS A 51 1.84 -7.67 1.48
CA HIS A 51 1.72 -9.10 1.19
C HIS A 51 1.38 -9.91 2.44
N GLY A 52 1.90 -9.53 3.60
CA GLY A 52 1.68 -10.32 4.79
C GLY A 52 2.35 -9.80 6.05
N ALA A 53 2.19 -10.57 7.12
CA ALA A 53 2.86 -10.39 8.42
C ALA A 53 2.68 -11.65 9.28
N ILE A 54 3.45 -11.76 10.38
CA ILE A 54 3.31 -12.79 11.42
C ILE A 54 3.19 -14.24 10.91
N GLY A 55 3.88 -14.54 9.81
CA GLY A 55 3.91 -15.86 9.19
C GLY A 55 2.87 -16.08 8.09
N TYR A 56 1.90 -15.20 7.92
CA TYR A 56 0.84 -15.28 6.90
C TYR A 56 1.14 -14.40 5.69
N ASP A 57 0.68 -14.84 4.51
CA ASP A 57 0.87 -14.14 3.24
C ASP A 57 -0.42 -14.20 2.42
N ALA A 58 -0.78 -13.11 1.77
CA ALA A 58 -1.95 -12.97 0.91
C ALA A 58 -2.02 -14.04 -0.19
N SER A 59 -0.86 -14.51 -0.63
CA SER A 59 -0.76 -15.46 -1.73
C SER A 59 -1.13 -16.89 -1.35
N ASP A 60 -1.04 -17.26 -0.06
CA ASP A 60 -1.25 -18.64 0.38
C ASP A 60 -2.01 -18.79 1.70
N CYS A 61 -2.37 -17.70 2.39
CA CYS A 61 -3.11 -17.81 3.64
C CYS A 61 -4.53 -18.35 3.39
N ARG A 62 -5.00 -19.13 4.34
CA ARG A 62 -6.38 -19.64 4.35
C ARG A 62 -7.34 -18.54 4.83
N ALA A 63 -8.62 -18.71 4.52
CA ALA A 63 -9.65 -17.74 4.90
C ALA A 63 -9.74 -17.54 6.43
N ASP A 64 -9.46 -18.60 7.23
CA ASP A 64 -9.46 -18.54 8.70
C ASP A 64 -8.20 -17.87 9.29
N GLU A 65 -7.18 -17.59 8.50
CA GLU A 65 -5.94 -16.90 8.89
C GLU A 65 -5.99 -15.38 8.61
N VAL A 66 -6.81 -14.94 7.65
CA VAL A 66 -6.98 -13.52 7.32
C VAL A 66 -7.34 -12.64 8.54
N PRO A 67 -8.20 -13.08 9.49
CA PRO A 67 -8.48 -12.33 10.70
C PRO A 67 -7.26 -12.03 11.57
N ALA A 68 -6.31 -12.96 11.67
CA ALA A 68 -5.08 -12.77 12.44
C ALA A 68 -4.19 -11.71 11.79
N LEU A 69 -4.03 -11.79 10.45
CA LEU A 69 -3.30 -10.80 9.66
C LEU A 69 -3.93 -9.39 9.81
N ALA A 70 -5.24 -9.28 9.68
CA ALA A 70 -5.98 -8.03 9.85
C ALA A 70 -5.88 -7.47 11.29
N GLY A 71 -5.77 -8.34 12.29
CA GLY A 71 -5.49 -7.96 13.69
C GLY A 71 -4.10 -7.36 13.86
N TYR A 72 -3.09 -7.95 13.23
CA TYR A 72 -1.72 -7.41 13.23
C TYR A 72 -1.68 -6.02 12.59
N TYR A 73 -2.31 -5.84 11.43
CA TYR A 73 -2.37 -4.54 10.76
C TYR A 73 -3.01 -3.48 11.66
N ALA A 74 -4.15 -3.80 12.27
CA ALA A 74 -4.84 -2.87 13.18
C ALA A 74 -3.98 -2.49 14.40
N ALA A 75 -3.24 -3.44 14.99
CA ALA A 75 -2.31 -3.19 16.09
C ALA A 75 -1.14 -2.26 15.71
N HIS A 76 -0.90 -2.05 14.42
CA HIS A 76 0.13 -1.16 13.88
C HIS A 76 -0.48 0.06 13.15
N GLY A 77 -1.73 0.42 13.49
CA GLY A 77 -2.38 1.63 13.01
C GLY A 77 -3.02 1.53 11.62
N VAL A 78 -2.92 0.39 10.94
CA VAL A 78 -3.58 0.18 9.66
C VAL A 78 -5.04 -0.21 9.91
N THR A 79 -5.97 0.66 9.55
CA THR A 79 -7.42 0.41 9.71
C THR A 79 -8.05 -0.15 8.44
N SER A 80 -7.36 0.02 7.30
CA SER A 80 -7.77 -0.51 6.00
C SER A 80 -6.56 -0.97 5.20
N PHE A 81 -6.66 -2.09 4.49
CA PHE A 81 -5.56 -2.62 3.68
C PHE A 81 -6.06 -3.17 2.35
N CYS A 82 -5.19 -3.16 1.33
CA CYS A 82 -5.37 -3.97 0.13
C CYS A 82 -4.58 -5.28 0.29
N PHE A 83 -5.28 -6.39 0.13
CA PHE A 83 -4.72 -7.72 0.16
C PHE A 83 -3.88 -7.94 -1.10
N THR A 84 -2.55 -7.91 -0.99
CA THR A 84 -1.66 -7.90 -2.15
C THR A 84 -1.08 -9.28 -2.40
N THR A 85 -1.33 -9.84 -3.59
CA THR A 85 -0.78 -11.14 -3.98
C THR A 85 0.52 -10.98 -4.73
N MET A 86 1.44 -11.93 -4.54
CA MET A 86 2.62 -12.10 -5.38
C MET A 86 2.23 -12.67 -6.76
N THR A 87 3.20 -12.71 -7.68
CA THR A 87 3.11 -13.46 -8.94
C THR A 87 3.16 -14.97 -8.66
N ILE A 88 1.99 -15.58 -8.55
CA ILE A 88 1.80 -17.00 -8.22
C ILE A 88 1.02 -17.74 -9.32
N GLY A 89 0.96 -19.07 -9.22
CA GLY A 89 0.18 -19.88 -10.17
C GLY A 89 -1.31 -19.53 -10.14
N GLU A 90 -1.97 -19.71 -11.28
CA GLU A 90 -3.36 -19.28 -11.51
C GLU A 90 -4.35 -19.88 -10.51
N ASP A 91 -4.20 -21.17 -10.17
CA ASP A 91 -5.10 -21.84 -9.21
C ASP A 91 -4.91 -21.26 -7.79
N ALA A 92 -3.66 -20.99 -7.39
CA ALA A 92 -3.34 -20.35 -6.12
C ALA A 92 -3.88 -18.91 -6.07
N LEU A 93 -3.72 -18.15 -7.16
CA LEU A 93 -4.27 -16.81 -7.29
C LEU A 93 -5.81 -16.81 -7.16
N ALA A 94 -6.47 -17.72 -7.86
CA ALA A 94 -7.92 -17.90 -7.77
C ALA A 94 -8.37 -18.26 -6.35
N GLN A 95 -7.60 -19.09 -5.64
CA GLN A 95 -7.90 -19.44 -4.24
C GLN A 95 -7.72 -18.25 -3.29
N ALA A 96 -6.64 -17.46 -3.45
CA ALA A 96 -6.41 -16.23 -2.70
C ALA A 96 -7.60 -15.25 -2.86
N MET A 97 -8.09 -15.07 -4.10
CA MET A 97 -9.27 -14.23 -4.37
C MET A 97 -10.52 -14.70 -3.62
N ARG A 98 -10.78 -16.01 -3.60
CA ARG A 98 -11.93 -16.57 -2.85
C ARG A 98 -11.79 -16.38 -1.35
N ASN A 99 -10.58 -16.54 -0.80
CA ASN A 99 -10.30 -16.41 0.63
C ASN A 99 -10.59 -14.98 1.11
N ILE A 100 -10.12 -13.98 0.37
CA ILE A 100 -10.35 -12.57 0.75
C ILE A 100 -11.80 -12.11 0.51
N ARG A 101 -12.48 -12.69 -0.49
CA ARG A 101 -13.88 -12.35 -0.76
C ARG A 101 -14.76 -12.54 0.47
N GLY A 102 -14.55 -13.63 1.21
CA GLY A 102 -15.32 -13.99 2.41
C GLY A 102 -14.90 -13.24 3.68
N TYR A 103 -13.83 -12.45 3.64
CA TYR A 103 -13.39 -11.74 4.84
C TYR A 103 -14.30 -10.57 5.17
N GLU A 104 -14.82 -10.58 6.38
CA GLU A 104 -15.55 -9.49 7.02
C GLU A 104 -14.86 -9.11 8.33
N ARG A 105 -14.62 -7.81 8.53
CA ARG A 105 -13.99 -7.27 9.73
C ARG A 105 -14.79 -7.62 10.99
N GLN A 106 -14.10 -8.10 12.01
CA GLN A 106 -14.64 -8.31 13.34
C GLN A 106 -13.88 -7.53 14.39
N GLY A 107 -14.60 -6.81 15.25
CA GLY A 107 -13.99 -6.04 16.34
C GLY A 107 -12.96 -5.03 15.87
N ALA A 108 -11.77 -5.08 16.48
CA ALA A 108 -10.67 -4.14 16.21
C ALA A 108 -9.77 -4.52 15.02
N GLN A 109 -10.17 -5.45 14.16
CA GLN A 109 -9.41 -5.82 12.97
C GLN A 109 -9.43 -4.71 11.91
N ALA A 110 -8.40 -4.67 11.06
CA ALA A 110 -8.39 -3.83 9.87
C ALA A 110 -9.41 -4.30 8.83
N LYS A 111 -9.97 -3.38 8.05
CA LYS A 111 -10.87 -3.68 6.93
C LYS A 111 -10.06 -4.09 5.71
N CYS A 112 -10.51 -5.08 4.95
CA CYS A 112 -10.04 -5.25 3.59
C CYS A 112 -10.71 -4.19 2.69
N ALA A 113 -9.96 -3.17 2.29
CA ALA A 113 -10.40 -2.13 1.37
C ALA A 113 -10.45 -2.64 -0.09
N GLY A 114 -9.71 -3.70 -0.38
CA GLY A 114 -9.68 -4.31 -1.69
C GLY A 114 -8.54 -5.31 -1.88
N VAL A 115 -8.28 -5.63 -3.12
CA VAL A 115 -7.21 -6.51 -3.58
C VAL A 115 -6.26 -5.72 -4.47
N HIS A 116 -4.98 -5.95 -4.28
CA HIS A 116 -3.93 -5.52 -5.19
C HIS A 116 -3.29 -6.76 -5.84
N LEU A 117 -3.42 -6.91 -7.15
CA LEU A 117 -2.70 -7.94 -7.89
C LEU A 117 -1.31 -7.41 -8.26
N GLU A 118 -0.24 -7.85 -7.58
CA GLU A 118 1.11 -7.54 -8.00
C GLU A 118 1.61 -8.59 -8.99
N GLY A 119 1.48 -8.26 -10.26
CA GLY A 119 1.62 -9.19 -11.37
C GLY A 119 0.31 -9.97 -11.64
N PRO A 120 0.37 -11.06 -12.44
CA PRO A 120 1.56 -11.76 -12.96
C PRO A 120 2.16 -11.15 -14.24
N PHE A 121 1.69 -10.01 -14.69
CA PHE A 121 2.08 -9.36 -15.95
C PHE A 121 3.28 -8.42 -15.75
N VAL A 122 4.39 -8.97 -15.29
CA VAL A 122 5.61 -8.23 -14.92
C VAL A 122 6.79 -8.61 -15.81
N SER A 123 7.80 -7.74 -15.87
CA SER A 123 9.02 -7.99 -16.64
C SER A 123 9.87 -9.08 -16.01
N TYR A 124 10.23 -10.09 -16.80
CA TYR A 124 11.16 -11.15 -16.36
C TYR A 124 12.50 -10.56 -15.84
N LYS A 125 13.01 -9.52 -16.51
CA LYS A 125 14.29 -8.89 -16.16
C LYS A 125 14.22 -8.06 -14.87
N LYS A 126 13.04 -7.55 -14.53
CA LYS A 126 12.79 -6.72 -13.34
C LYS A 126 11.82 -7.38 -12.37
N ARG A 127 11.75 -8.71 -12.38
CA ARG A 127 10.84 -9.47 -11.52
C ARG A 127 11.12 -9.31 -10.02
N GLY A 128 12.32 -8.87 -9.62
CA GLY A 128 12.69 -8.82 -8.20
C GLY A 128 12.54 -10.19 -7.55
N ALA A 129 11.80 -10.27 -6.47
CA ALA A 129 11.47 -11.51 -5.76
C ALA A 129 10.24 -12.25 -6.34
N GLN A 130 9.65 -11.80 -7.45
CA GLN A 130 8.55 -12.50 -8.10
C GLN A 130 9.03 -13.80 -8.78
N LYS A 131 8.23 -14.86 -8.69
CA LYS A 131 8.61 -16.19 -9.17
C LYS A 131 8.53 -16.27 -10.69
N ALA A 132 9.68 -16.47 -11.33
CA ALA A 132 9.84 -16.40 -12.79
C ALA A 132 8.88 -17.31 -13.59
N GLU A 133 8.60 -18.51 -13.08
CA GLU A 133 7.74 -19.50 -13.75
C GLU A 133 6.26 -19.11 -13.81
N ASN A 134 5.85 -18.16 -12.97
CA ASN A 134 4.47 -17.68 -12.89
C ASN A 134 4.24 -16.37 -13.66
N ILE A 135 5.29 -15.78 -14.24
CA ILE A 135 5.17 -14.57 -15.06
C ILE A 135 4.41 -14.90 -16.34
N ARG A 136 3.47 -14.01 -16.69
CA ARG A 136 2.60 -14.16 -17.87
C ARG A 136 2.57 -12.90 -18.71
N MET A 137 2.17 -13.06 -19.95
CA MET A 137 1.77 -11.94 -20.82
C MET A 137 0.42 -11.39 -20.36
N PRO A 138 0.10 -10.11 -20.62
CA PRO A 138 -1.20 -9.51 -20.33
C PRO A 138 -2.36 -10.37 -20.84
N ASP A 139 -3.30 -10.70 -19.95
CA ASP A 139 -4.43 -11.60 -20.19
C ASP A 139 -5.69 -11.03 -19.52
N LEU A 140 -6.60 -10.50 -20.32
CA LEU A 140 -7.86 -9.91 -19.86
C LEU A 140 -8.82 -10.96 -19.28
N ASP A 141 -8.83 -12.17 -19.80
CA ASP A 141 -9.72 -13.23 -19.30
C ASP A 141 -9.30 -13.63 -17.89
N LEU A 142 -8.00 -13.79 -17.65
CA LEU A 142 -7.47 -14.01 -16.31
C LEU A 142 -7.81 -12.84 -15.38
N PHE A 143 -7.60 -11.61 -15.83
CA PHE A 143 -7.88 -10.41 -15.05
C PHE A 143 -9.36 -10.31 -14.62
N TYR A 144 -10.29 -10.43 -15.55
CA TYR A 144 -11.71 -10.37 -15.24
C TYR A 144 -12.16 -11.51 -14.33
N ARG A 145 -11.62 -12.71 -14.54
CA ARG A 145 -11.89 -13.86 -13.67
C ARG A 145 -11.41 -13.61 -12.23
N MET A 146 -10.22 -13.03 -12.02
CA MET A 146 -9.74 -12.67 -10.68
C MET A 146 -10.60 -11.58 -10.05
N SER A 147 -11.02 -10.60 -10.82
CA SER A 147 -11.94 -9.56 -10.36
C SER A 147 -13.27 -10.16 -9.88
N GLU A 148 -13.86 -11.09 -10.64
CA GLU A 148 -15.10 -11.78 -10.26
C GLU A 148 -14.91 -12.64 -9.00
N LEU A 149 -13.84 -13.45 -8.95
CA LEU A 149 -13.54 -14.32 -7.80
C LEU A 149 -13.31 -13.53 -6.52
N SER A 150 -12.73 -12.34 -6.60
CA SER A 150 -12.58 -11.44 -5.45
C SER A 150 -13.90 -10.79 -5.01
N GLY A 151 -14.99 -10.98 -5.75
CA GLY A 151 -16.28 -10.32 -5.52
C GLY A 151 -16.27 -8.85 -5.90
N GLY A 152 -15.50 -8.47 -6.92
CA GLY A 152 -15.35 -7.08 -7.38
C GLY A 152 -14.49 -6.22 -6.45
N LYS A 153 -13.69 -6.84 -5.58
CA LYS A 153 -12.81 -6.14 -4.63
C LYS A 153 -11.46 -5.72 -5.26
N LEU A 154 -11.21 -6.01 -6.53
CA LEU A 154 -9.96 -5.62 -7.18
C LEU A 154 -9.85 -4.09 -7.24
N LYS A 155 -8.80 -3.54 -6.65
CA LYS A 155 -8.55 -2.09 -6.54
C LYS A 155 -7.32 -1.65 -7.30
N ILE A 156 -6.30 -2.49 -7.37
CA ILE A 156 -5.03 -2.19 -8.04
C ILE A 156 -4.54 -3.43 -8.79
N ILE A 157 -3.95 -3.21 -9.95
CA ILE A 157 -3.09 -4.19 -10.61
C ILE A 157 -1.75 -3.56 -10.96
N THR A 158 -0.66 -4.19 -10.54
CA THR A 158 0.71 -3.82 -10.94
C THR A 158 1.14 -4.62 -12.15
N MET A 159 1.64 -3.92 -13.19
CA MET A 159 2.12 -4.55 -14.40
C MET A 159 3.24 -3.78 -15.10
N ALA A 160 3.95 -4.44 -16.00
CA ALA A 160 4.99 -3.87 -16.84
C ALA A 160 4.39 -3.38 -18.19
N PRO A 161 4.54 -2.09 -18.56
CA PRO A 161 3.92 -1.54 -19.75
C PRO A 161 4.64 -1.93 -21.07
N GLU A 162 5.87 -2.46 -21.00
CA GLU A 162 6.63 -2.91 -22.16
C GLU A 162 6.23 -4.29 -22.69
N LEU A 163 5.34 -5.01 -22.00
CA LEU A 163 4.88 -6.32 -22.44
C LEU A 163 3.98 -6.20 -23.68
N ASP A 164 4.05 -7.18 -24.57
CA ASP A 164 3.18 -7.22 -25.76
C ASP A 164 1.70 -7.23 -25.33
N GLY A 165 0.90 -6.32 -25.90
CA GLY A 165 -0.51 -6.15 -25.57
C GLY A 165 -0.77 -5.32 -24.29
N ALA A 166 0.26 -4.82 -23.60
CA ALA A 166 0.10 -4.10 -22.33
C ALA A 166 -0.75 -2.83 -22.45
N VAL A 167 -0.56 -2.04 -23.52
CA VAL A 167 -1.31 -0.78 -23.71
C VAL A 167 -2.82 -1.04 -23.83
N GLU A 168 -3.22 -2.07 -24.55
CA GLU A 168 -4.65 -2.44 -24.68
C GLU A 168 -5.18 -3.00 -23.36
N PHE A 169 -4.40 -3.85 -22.68
CA PHE A 169 -4.74 -4.35 -21.37
C PHE A 169 -4.96 -3.21 -20.37
N ILE A 170 -4.07 -2.21 -20.32
CA ILE A 170 -4.18 -1.05 -19.42
C ILE A 170 -5.48 -0.29 -19.68
N ARG A 171 -5.85 -0.06 -20.95
CA ARG A 171 -7.12 0.62 -21.31
C ARG A 171 -8.34 -0.11 -20.78
N GLU A 172 -8.36 -1.43 -20.84
CA GLU A 172 -9.49 -2.23 -20.35
C GLU A 172 -9.46 -2.34 -18.81
N ALA A 173 -8.31 -2.65 -18.23
CA ALA A 173 -8.16 -2.80 -16.79
C ALA A 173 -8.46 -1.51 -16.02
N SER A 174 -8.09 -0.33 -16.57
CA SER A 174 -8.34 0.97 -15.96
C SER A 174 -9.83 1.33 -15.80
N LYS A 175 -10.73 0.62 -16.52
CA LYS A 175 -12.19 0.74 -16.34
C LYS A 175 -12.69 0.04 -15.08
N VAL A 176 -11.88 -0.85 -14.51
CA VAL A 176 -12.24 -1.70 -13.35
C VAL A 176 -11.52 -1.28 -12.08
N CYS A 177 -10.21 -1.03 -12.17
CA CYS A 177 -9.35 -0.71 -11.03
C CYS A 177 -8.22 0.24 -11.44
N ALA A 178 -7.48 0.77 -10.46
CA ALA A 178 -6.25 1.49 -10.74
C ALA A 178 -5.20 0.56 -11.37
N VAL A 179 -4.54 1.02 -12.42
CA VAL A 179 -3.39 0.33 -13.01
C VAL A 179 -2.12 1.03 -12.54
N SER A 180 -1.24 0.26 -11.89
CA SER A 180 0.05 0.72 -11.41
C SER A 180 1.18 0.15 -12.27
N LEU A 181 2.09 0.98 -12.70
CA LEU A 181 3.26 0.53 -13.48
C LEU A 181 4.39 0.16 -12.53
N GLY A 182 4.91 -1.06 -12.65
CA GLY A 182 5.99 -1.55 -11.82
C GLY A 182 6.60 -2.83 -12.35
N HIS A 183 7.68 -3.32 -11.71
CA HIS A 183 8.41 -4.49 -12.18
C HIS A 183 8.71 -4.44 -13.68
N THR A 184 9.33 -3.35 -14.13
CA THR A 184 9.40 -2.98 -15.54
C THR A 184 10.80 -2.58 -15.99
N THR A 185 11.11 -2.87 -17.24
CA THR A 185 12.30 -2.31 -17.94
C THR A 185 11.94 -1.13 -18.84
N ALA A 186 10.69 -0.63 -18.76
CA ALA A 186 10.21 0.44 -19.62
C ALA A 186 11.14 1.66 -19.61
N ASP A 187 11.43 2.17 -20.79
CA ASP A 187 11.98 3.49 -20.98
C ASP A 187 10.91 4.58 -20.75
N TYR A 188 11.31 5.83 -20.87
CA TYR A 188 10.40 6.96 -20.65
C TYR A 188 9.19 6.93 -21.61
N ALA A 189 9.40 6.66 -22.89
CA ALA A 189 8.34 6.70 -23.90
C ALA A 189 7.32 5.56 -23.69
N THR A 190 7.82 4.37 -23.39
CA THR A 190 6.98 3.19 -23.09
C THR A 190 6.15 3.39 -21.80
N ALA A 191 6.78 3.96 -20.76
CA ALA A 191 6.07 4.27 -19.52
C ALA A 191 5.00 5.35 -19.73
N MET A 192 5.30 6.41 -20.52
CA MET A 192 4.31 7.44 -20.88
C MET A 192 3.12 6.84 -21.65
N ALA A 193 3.37 5.94 -22.60
CA ALA A 193 2.28 5.25 -23.31
C ALA A 193 1.37 4.45 -22.37
N GLY A 194 1.94 3.85 -21.30
CA GLY A 194 1.18 3.19 -20.24
C GLY A 194 0.29 4.17 -19.45
N PHE A 195 0.81 5.34 -19.09
CA PHE A 195 0.01 6.38 -18.42
C PHE A 195 -1.06 6.97 -19.35
N GLU A 196 -0.75 7.21 -20.61
CA GLU A 196 -1.72 7.68 -21.61
C GLU A 196 -2.83 6.63 -21.88
N ALA A 197 -2.52 5.35 -21.72
CA ALA A 197 -3.50 4.27 -21.82
C ALA A 197 -4.45 4.18 -20.62
N GLY A 198 -4.13 4.84 -19.48
CA GLY A 198 -4.99 4.88 -18.31
C GLY A 198 -4.36 4.42 -17.00
N ALA A 199 -3.07 4.08 -16.98
CA ALA A 199 -2.37 3.86 -15.71
C ALA A 199 -2.32 5.16 -14.89
N THR A 200 -2.44 5.05 -13.57
CA THR A 200 -2.51 6.20 -12.66
C THR A 200 -1.44 6.18 -11.59
N GLN A 201 -0.73 5.07 -11.43
CA GLN A 201 0.19 4.84 -10.33
C GLN A 201 1.52 4.24 -10.81
N ALA A 202 2.57 4.40 -9.98
CA ALA A 202 3.82 3.64 -10.10
C ALA A 202 4.08 2.90 -8.78
N THR A 203 4.31 1.59 -8.87
CA THR A 203 4.47 0.67 -7.76
C THR A 203 5.87 0.81 -7.16
N HIS A 204 5.97 0.86 -5.81
CA HIS A 204 7.21 0.90 -5.00
C HIS A 204 8.41 1.55 -5.72
N LEU A 205 8.27 2.84 -6.01
CA LEU A 205 9.18 3.64 -6.85
C LEU A 205 10.67 3.34 -6.55
N PHE A 206 11.51 3.25 -7.56
CA PHE A 206 12.91 2.79 -7.59
C PHE A 206 13.13 1.28 -7.51
N ASN A 207 12.22 0.52 -6.89
CA ASN A 207 12.40 -0.92 -6.74
C ASN A 207 11.90 -1.65 -8.00
N ALA A 208 12.66 -2.66 -8.44
CA ALA A 208 12.33 -3.48 -9.61
C ALA A 208 12.03 -2.66 -10.91
N MET A 209 12.72 -1.53 -11.12
CA MET A 209 12.60 -0.68 -12.32
C MET A 209 13.96 -0.12 -12.73
N GLN A 210 14.00 0.64 -13.84
CA GLN A 210 15.21 1.35 -14.25
C GLN A 210 15.46 2.56 -13.32
N PRO A 211 16.72 2.88 -13.01
CA PRO A 211 17.03 4.02 -12.18
C PRO A 211 16.68 5.34 -12.89
N LEU A 212 16.41 6.40 -12.11
CA LEU A 212 16.27 7.75 -12.65
C LEU A 212 17.62 8.25 -13.18
N HIS A 213 17.77 8.29 -14.48
CA HIS A 213 18.97 8.80 -15.13
C HIS A 213 18.66 10.06 -15.94
N HIS A 214 19.54 11.04 -15.91
CA HIS A 214 19.30 12.38 -16.47
C HIS A 214 19.07 12.43 -18.00
N ARG A 215 19.37 11.36 -18.73
CA ARG A 215 19.10 11.21 -20.17
C ARG A 215 18.11 10.09 -20.48
N GLU A 216 17.90 9.19 -19.53
CA GLU A 216 16.98 8.04 -19.63
C GLU A 216 16.17 7.96 -18.33
N PRO A 217 15.17 8.83 -18.13
CA PRO A 217 14.49 8.97 -16.84
C PRO A 217 13.56 7.81 -16.50
N GLY A 218 13.28 6.92 -17.46
CA GLY A 218 12.48 5.71 -17.27
C GLY A 218 11.09 5.97 -16.70
N LEU A 219 10.56 4.97 -15.99
CA LEU A 219 9.27 5.07 -15.34
C LEU A 219 9.20 6.21 -14.32
N ILE A 220 10.28 6.47 -13.57
CA ILE A 220 10.28 7.51 -12.53
C ILE A 220 10.03 8.90 -13.12
N GLY A 221 10.73 9.22 -14.21
CA GLY A 221 10.53 10.48 -14.92
C GLY A 221 9.17 10.57 -15.60
N ALA A 222 8.68 9.46 -16.17
CA ALA A 222 7.36 9.39 -16.78
C ALA A 222 6.24 9.59 -15.74
N ALA A 223 6.33 8.95 -14.56
CA ALA A 223 5.37 9.12 -13.48
C ALA A 223 5.29 10.59 -13.00
N LEU A 224 6.44 11.27 -12.89
CA LEU A 224 6.47 12.68 -12.54
C LEU A 224 5.76 13.56 -13.59
N MET A 225 6.04 13.33 -14.88
CA MET A 225 5.45 14.11 -15.97
C MET A 225 3.96 13.81 -16.17
N ALA A 226 3.52 12.57 -15.94
CA ALA A 226 2.12 12.17 -15.98
C ALA A 226 1.32 12.64 -14.76
N GLY A 227 1.99 13.12 -13.69
CA GLY A 227 1.34 13.46 -12.41
C GLY A 227 0.73 12.24 -11.71
N ALA A 228 1.34 11.07 -11.92
CA ALA A 228 0.89 9.81 -11.32
C ALA A 228 1.11 9.78 -9.80
N GLU A 229 0.31 8.99 -9.09
CA GLU A 229 0.60 8.61 -7.72
C GLU A 229 1.79 7.62 -7.69
N VAL A 230 2.62 7.72 -6.64
CA VAL A 230 3.80 6.87 -6.50
C VAL A 230 3.84 6.22 -5.13
N GLU A 231 3.92 4.90 -5.11
CA GLU A 231 4.14 4.15 -3.87
C GLU A 231 5.60 4.22 -3.45
N LEU A 232 5.85 4.29 -2.15
CA LEU A 232 7.21 4.39 -1.61
C LEU A 232 7.33 3.56 -0.32
N ILE A 233 8.33 2.68 -0.26
CA ILE A 233 8.73 1.96 0.94
C ILE A 233 9.71 2.85 1.70
N CYS A 234 9.38 3.25 2.92
CA CYS A 234 10.15 4.24 3.68
C CYS A 234 10.90 3.65 4.88
N ASP A 235 11.26 2.37 4.81
CA ASP A 235 11.99 1.64 5.86
C ASP A 235 13.46 2.05 6.02
N GLY A 236 14.00 2.86 5.09
CA GLY A 236 15.40 3.26 5.06
C GLY A 236 16.37 2.19 4.56
N LEU A 237 15.86 0.99 4.20
CA LEU A 237 16.62 -0.11 3.63
C LEU A 237 16.42 -0.22 2.12
N HIS A 238 15.17 -0.08 1.64
CA HIS A 238 14.82 -0.07 0.22
C HIS A 238 15.25 1.22 -0.44
N ILE A 239 15.05 2.34 0.23
CA ILE A 239 15.36 3.67 -0.29
C ILE A 239 16.09 4.49 0.78
N HIS A 240 17.21 5.10 0.37
CA HIS A 240 17.97 5.97 1.25
C HIS A 240 17.14 7.20 1.67
N PRO A 241 17.18 7.64 2.95
CA PRO A 241 16.38 8.78 3.44
C PRO A 241 16.49 10.05 2.60
N ALA A 242 17.66 10.38 2.06
CA ALA A 242 17.83 11.53 1.18
C ALA A 242 17.03 11.39 -0.13
N VAL A 243 16.86 10.17 -0.66
CA VAL A 243 16.06 9.89 -1.86
C VAL A 243 14.58 9.97 -1.52
N ILE A 244 14.14 9.46 -0.35
CA ILE A 244 12.76 9.64 0.15
C ILE A 244 12.39 11.12 0.19
N ASN A 245 13.27 11.97 0.74
CA ASN A 245 13.08 13.42 0.74
C ASN A 245 13.02 14.03 -0.66
N ALA A 246 13.84 13.55 -1.61
CA ALA A 246 13.78 14.02 -2.99
C ALA A 246 12.43 13.65 -3.64
N VAL A 247 11.94 12.43 -3.44
CA VAL A 247 10.61 11.99 -3.93
C VAL A 247 9.50 12.86 -3.33
N TYR A 248 9.53 13.09 -2.01
CA TYR A 248 8.56 13.98 -1.37
C TYR A 248 8.52 15.37 -2.03
N ARG A 249 9.69 15.96 -2.33
CA ARG A 249 9.76 17.26 -3.01
C ARG A 249 9.32 17.23 -4.47
N MET A 250 9.54 16.13 -5.17
CA MET A 250 9.16 15.95 -6.57
C MET A 250 7.66 15.66 -6.73
N PHE A 251 7.10 14.79 -5.89
CA PHE A 251 5.75 14.27 -6.06
C PHE A 251 4.73 14.89 -5.08
N GLY A 252 5.18 15.44 -3.95
CA GLY A 252 4.31 16.09 -2.97
C GLY A 252 3.14 15.18 -2.54
N LYS A 253 1.93 15.67 -2.72
CA LYS A 253 0.69 14.93 -2.36
C LYS A 253 0.37 13.71 -3.24
N LYS A 254 1.21 13.42 -4.24
CA LYS A 254 1.13 12.20 -5.05
C LYS A 254 1.93 11.03 -4.47
N MET A 255 2.73 11.28 -3.44
CA MET A 255 3.44 10.24 -2.71
C MET A 255 2.48 9.46 -1.81
N ILE A 256 2.53 8.13 -1.90
CA ILE A 256 1.82 7.18 -1.04
C ILE A 256 2.86 6.35 -0.32
N ILE A 257 2.78 6.29 1.00
CA ILE A 257 3.65 5.43 1.80
C ILE A 257 2.96 4.06 1.94
N ILE A 258 3.69 3.02 1.60
CA ILE A 258 3.27 1.62 1.69
C ILE A 258 4.25 0.84 2.55
N SER A 259 3.82 -0.28 3.12
CA SER A 259 4.75 -1.15 3.83
C SER A 259 5.49 -2.11 2.91
N ASP A 260 4.83 -2.61 1.88
CA ASP A 260 5.30 -3.76 1.09
C ASP A 260 5.76 -4.91 2.01
N SER A 261 5.03 -5.10 3.12
CA SER A 261 5.42 -6.03 4.17
C SER A 261 5.21 -7.47 3.73
N LEU A 262 6.17 -8.32 4.09
CA LEU A 262 6.13 -9.75 3.86
C LEU A 262 5.66 -10.51 5.11
N ARG A 263 5.40 -11.81 4.99
CA ARG A 263 5.05 -12.68 6.13
C ARG A 263 6.01 -12.61 7.31
N CYS A 264 7.26 -12.19 7.10
CA CYS A 264 8.26 -12.02 8.16
C CYS A 264 8.07 -10.76 9.01
N ALA A 265 7.23 -9.80 8.58
CA ALA A 265 6.93 -8.61 9.38
C ALA A 265 6.32 -9.01 10.74
N GLY A 266 6.83 -8.39 11.81
CA GLY A 266 6.45 -8.72 13.18
C GLY A 266 7.10 -9.98 13.75
N LEU A 267 8.01 -10.64 13.00
CA LEU A 267 8.78 -11.79 13.45
C LEU A 267 10.26 -11.47 13.59
N CYS A 268 11.00 -12.36 14.25
CA CYS A 268 12.46 -12.21 14.43
C CYS A 268 13.22 -12.47 13.13
N ASP A 269 14.50 -12.07 13.08
CA ASP A 269 15.41 -12.49 12.03
C ASP A 269 15.43 -14.03 11.89
N GLY A 270 15.49 -14.53 10.65
CA GLY A 270 15.39 -15.96 10.38
C GLY A 270 15.18 -16.29 8.92
N ASN A 271 14.88 -17.56 8.68
CA ASN A 271 14.56 -18.07 7.34
C ASN A 271 13.04 -18.19 7.20
N TYR A 272 12.52 -17.68 6.09
CA TYR A 272 11.09 -17.69 5.79
C TYR A 272 10.86 -18.14 4.34
N ASP A 273 9.63 -18.24 3.95
CA ASP A 273 9.20 -18.54 2.58
C ASP A 273 8.50 -17.32 1.98
N LEU A 274 8.71 -17.07 0.70
CA LEU A 274 7.99 -16.05 -0.08
C LEU A 274 7.45 -16.71 -1.35
N ALA A 275 6.15 -17.05 -1.34
CA ALA A 275 5.47 -17.72 -2.44
C ALA A 275 6.23 -18.97 -2.96
N GLY A 276 6.74 -19.80 -2.06
CA GLY A 276 7.51 -20.99 -2.38
C GLY A 276 9.01 -20.74 -2.68
N GLN A 277 9.52 -19.56 -2.37
CA GLN A 277 10.95 -19.22 -2.49
C GLN A 277 11.55 -18.95 -1.10
N PRO A 278 12.70 -19.53 -0.75
CA PRO A 278 13.34 -19.24 0.53
C PRO A 278 13.89 -17.82 0.59
N ILE A 279 13.58 -17.11 1.67
CA ILE A 279 14.15 -15.81 2.00
C ILE A 279 14.85 -15.84 3.35
N VAL A 280 15.86 -14.98 3.50
CA VAL A 280 16.61 -14.78 4.75
C VAL A 280 16.35 -13.35 5.23
N VAL A 281 15.91 -13.22 6.48
CA VAL A 281 15.78 -11.92 7.15
C VAL A 281 16.95 -11.75 8.11
N LYS A 282 17.67 -10.66 7.95
CA LYS A 282 18.79 -10.28 8.82
C LYS A 282 18.81 -8.78 9.06
N ASN A 283 18.75 -8.37 10.32
CA ASN A 283 18.64 -6.96 10.72
C ASN A 283 17.46 -6.25 10.05
N GLY A 284 16.32 -6.93 9.97
CA GLY A 284 15.12 -6.43 9.32
C GLY A 284 15.15 -6.39 7.78
N ARG A 285 16.24 -6.85 7.16
CA ARG A 285 16.39 -6.89 5.71
C ARG A 285 16.06 -8.28 5.16
N ALA A 286 15.00 -8.40 4.38
CA ALA A 286 14.59 -9.63 3.72
C ALA A 286 15.25 -9.74 2.34
N THR A 287 15.91 -10.87 2.06
CA THR A 287 16.55 -11.14 0.76
C THR A 287 16.31 -12.58 0.30
N LEU A 288 16.25 -12.77 -1.02
CA LEU A 288 16.44 -14.10 -1.60
C LEU A 288 17.85 -14.63 -1.33
N LEU A 289 18.09 -15.91 -1.58
CA LEU A 289 19.41 -16.55 -1.37
C LEU A 289 20.51 -15.97 -2.26
N ASP A 290 20.16 -15.36 -3.39
CA ASP A 290 21.11 -14.68 -4.30
C ASP A 290 21.41 -13.22 -3.87
N GLY A 291 20.82 -12.76 -2.77
CA GLY A 291 20.99 -11.42 -2.24
C GLY A 291 20.00 -10.37 -2.81
N THR A 292 19.11 -10.75 -3.72
CA THR A 292 18.05 -9.87 -4.22
C THR A 292 17.17 -9.42 -3.05
N LEU A 293 16.99 -8.09 -2.90
CA LEU A 293 16.09 -7.54 -1.88
C LEU A 293 14.65 -7.95 -2.22
N ALA A 294 13.94 -8.44 -1.23
CA ALA A 294 12.50 -8.73 -1.29
C ALA A 294 11.72 -7.55 -0.68
N GLY A 295 10.42 -7.71 -0.46
CA GLY A 295 9.64 -6.69 0.25
C GLY A 295 10.10 -6.49 1.71
N SER A 296 9.43 -5.63 2.45
CA SER A 296 9.88 -5.19 3.77
C SER A 296 9.47 -6.14 4.92
N SER A 297 10.12 -5.99 6.06
CA SER A 297 9.68 -6.51 7.36
C SER A 297 9.09 -5.40 8.25
N SER A 298 8.81 -4.23 7.67
CA SER A 298 8.31 -3.02 8.34
C SER A 298 6.77 -3.01 8.45
N ASN A 299 6.24 -1.94 9.00
CA ASN A 299 4.81 -1.63 9.04
C ASN A 299 4.59 -0.13 8.97
N LEU A 300 3.38 0.33 8.63
CA LEU A 300 3.11 1.76 8.42
C LEU A 300 3.36 2.64 9.65
N LEU A 301 3.19 2.14 10.88
CA LEU A 301 3.50 2.93 12.08
C LEU A 301 5.00 3.21 12.19
N GLN A 302 5.85 2.23 11.84
CA GLN A 302 7.29 2.42 11.77
C GLN A 302 7.68 3.35 10.61
N GLU A 303 7.04 3.18 9.44
CA GLU A 303 7.24 4.06 8.28
C GLU A 303 6.92 5.53 8.61
N LEU A 304 5.83 5.80 9.38
CA LEU A 304 5.49 7.14 9.85
C LEU A 304 6.63 7.76 10.65
N LYS A 305 7.15 7.02 11.66
CA LYS A 305 8.26 7.48 12.49
C LYS A 305 9.51 7.75 11.66
N ASN A 306 9.80 6.87 10.73
CA ASN A 306 10.95 6.99 9.82
C ASN A 306 10.85 8.30 9.00
N VAL A 307 9.76 8.51 8.27
CA VAL A 307 9.65 9.67 7.37
C VAL A 307 9.66 11.00 8.13
N VAL A 308 9.04 11.05 9.30
CA VAL A 308 9.09 12.22 10.17
C VAL A 308 10.53 12.46 10.65
N SER A 309 11.25 11.41 11.04
CA SER A 309 12.67 11.51 11.42
C SER A 309 13.58 11.94 10.28
N TYR A 310 13.18 11.65 9.02
CA TYR A 310 13.87 12.11 7.81
C TYR A 310 13.53 13.56 7.43
N GLY A 311 12.65 14.24 8.19
CA GLY A 311 12.32 15.64 8.03
C GLY A 311 11.11 15.92 7.13
N ILE A 312 10.27 14.92 6.84
CA ILE A 312 8.96 15.14 6.20
C ILE A 312 7.99 15.62 7.28
N PRO A 313 7.25 16.73 7.07
CA PRO A 313 6.25 17.21 8.01
C PRO A 313 5.23 16.14 8.37
N LEU A 314 4.82 16.07 9.65
CA LEU A 314 3.87 15.07 10.13
C LEU A 314 2.55 15.14 9.35
N GLU A 315 2.08 16.34 9.03
CA GLU A 315 0.85 16.57 8.26
C GLU A 315 0.91 15.90 6.87
N ASP A 316 2.05 16.00 6.20
CA ASP A 316 2.24 15.43 4.86
C ASP A 316 2.48 13.91 4.94
N ALA A 317 3.15 13.41 5.97
CA ALA A 317 3.29 11.98 6.24
C ALA A 317 1.93 11.34 6.50
N VAL A 318 1.09 11.94 7.36
CA VAL A 318 -0.29 11.48 7.59
C VAL A 318 -1.10 11.52 6.28
N TYR A 319 -0.98 12.58 5.48
CA TYR A 319 -1.64 12.65 4.17
C TYR A 319 -1.26 11.47 3.26
N ALA A 320 0.04 11.16 3.17
CA ALA A 320 0.58 10.10 2.32
C ALA A 320 0.18 8.68 2.78
N MET A 321 -0.27 8.52 4.04
CA MET A 321 -0.71 7.24 4.61
C MET A 321 -2.23 7.12 4.73
N THR A 322 -2.98 8.17 4.46
CA THR A 322 -4.43 8.20 4.68
C THR A 322 -5.20 8.72 3.47
N VAL A 323 -5.10 10.00 3.16
CA VAL A 323 -5.86 10.65 2.09
C VAL A 323 -5.38 10.19 0.71
N ALA A 324 -4.07 10.13 0.49
CA ALA A 324 -3.50 9.73 -0.80
C ALA A 324 -3.89 8.29 -1.17
N PRO A 325 -3.63 7.27 -0.33
CA PRO A 325 -4.02 5.90 -0.67
C PRO A 325 -5.54 5.71 -0.78
N ALA A 326 -6.36 6.41 0.04
CA ALA A 326 -7.82 6.34 -0.09
C ALA A 326 -8.32 6.84 -1.45
N LYS A 327 -7.71 7.91 -1.98
CA LYS A 327 -8.01 8.42 -3.33
C LYS A 327 -7.55 7.45 -4.41
N ALA A 328 -6.35 6.93 -4.28
CA ALA A 328 -5.74 6.00 -5.23
C ALA A 328 -6.57 4.73 -5.48
N ILE A 329 -7.31 4.27 -4.46
CA ILE A 329 -8.20 3.09 -4.55
C ILE A 329 -9.69 3.45 -4.65
N ASN A 330 -10.04 4.72 -4.96
CA ASN A 330 -11.43 5.20 -5.06
C ASN A 330 -12.28 4.92 -3.79
N SER A 331 -11.69 5.06 -2.61
CA SER A 331 -12.38 4.83 -1.32
C SER A 331 -12.46 6.09 -0.45
N PHE A 332 -12.01 7.24 -0.96
CA PHE A 332 -11.95 8.49 -0.20
C PHE A 332 -13.32 9.01 0.28
N GLY A 333 -14.40 8.59 -0.36
CA GLY A 333 -15.77 8.92 0.11
C GLY A 333 -16.12 8.33 1.48
N GLU A 334 -15.42 7.27 1.91
CA GLU A 334 -15.73 6.54 3.14
C GLU A 334 -14.62 6.58 4.19
N ILE A 335 -13.35 6.55 3.76
CA ILE A 335 -12.16 6.44 4.61
C ILE A 335 -11.09 7.48 4.23
N GLY A 336 -10.02 7.57 5.01
CA GLY A 336 -8.83 8.38 4.70
C GLY A 336 -8.86 9.82 5.20
N SER A 337 -9.98 10.29 5.76
CA SER A 337 -10.06 11.61 6.40
C SER A 337 -11.08 11.61 7.53
N LEU A 338 -10.91 12.53 8.49
CA LEU A 338 -11.85 12.75 9.57
C LEU A 338 -12.89 13.79 9.13
N GLU A 339 -14.02 13.31 8.60
CA GLU A 339 -15.13 14.13 8.14
C GLU A 339 -16.46 13.52 8.61
N VAL A 340 -17.47 14.38 8.87
CA VAL A 340 -18.81 13.92 9.26
C VAL A 340 -19.39 13.01 8.18
N GLY A 341 -19.89 11.85 8.61
CA GLY A 341 -20.49 10.82 7.75
C GLY A 341 -19.52 9.75 7.27
N LYS A 342 -18.19 9.95 7.37
CA LYS A 342 -17.18 8.91 7.07
C LYS A 342 -17.00 7.93 8.22
N CYS A 343 -16.40 6.80 7.93
CA CYS A 343 -16.06 5.78 8.93
C CYS A 343 -15.20 6.39 10.05
N ALA A 344 -15.49 6.01 11.28
CA ALA A 344 -14.74 6.43 12.46
C ALA A 344 -13.42 5.64 12.63
N ASP A 345 -12.74 5.36 11.51
CA ASP A 345 -11.43 4.74 11.50
C ASP A 345 -10.39 5.81 11.83
N MET A 346 -9.93 5.84 13.07
CA MET A 346 -9.03 6.87 13.57
C MET A 346 -8.03 6.30 14.58
N LEU A 347 -6.90 6.98 14.71
CA LEU A 347 -5.81 6.62 15.62
C LEU A 347 -5.54 7.79 16.55
N LEU A 348 -5.26 7.46 17.81
CA LEU A 348 -4.74 8.42 18.77
C LEU A 348 -3.24 8.14 18.95
N LEU A 349 -2.40 9.14 18.67
CA LEU A 349 -0.95 9.04 18.76
C LEU A 349 -0.40 9.99 19.83
N ASP A 350 0.58 9.52 20.58
CA ASP A 350 1.36 10.38 21.49
C ASP A 350 2.36 11.27 20.72
N GLU A 351 3.20 12.03 21.45
CA GLU A 351 4.20 12.91 20.85
C GLU A 351 5.35 12.15 20.18
N GLU A 352 5.62 10.92 20.61
CA GLU A 352 6.58 9.99 20.03
C GLU A 352 5.98 9.15 18.89
N LEU A 353 4.74 9.46 18.48
CA LEU A 353 3.96 8.78 17.44
C LEU A 353 3.69 7.29 17.76
N ASN A 354 3.55 6.94 19.04
CA ASN A 354 3.04 5.63 19.44
C ASN A 354 1.51 5.66 19.53
N LEU A 355 0.89 4.52 19.29
CA LEU A 355 -0.55 4.33 19.51
C LEU A 355 -0.86 4.40 21.02
N LYS A 356 -1.95 5.10 21.36
CA LYS A 356 -2.49 5.25 22.73
C LYS A 356 -3.73 4.40 22.95
#